data_1435e5a3619b01930202c0453643add9
#
_entry.id   1435e5a3619b01930202c0453643add9
#
_cell.length_a   1.000
_cell.length_b   1.000
_cell.length_c   1.000
_cell.angle_alpha   90.00
_cell.angle_beta   90.00
_cell.angle_gamma   90.00
#
_symmetry.space_group_name_H-M   'P 1'
#
loop_
_entity.id
_entity.type
_entity.pdbx_description
1 polymer ?
#
loop_
_entity_poly.entity_id
_entity_poly.type
_entity_poly.pdbx_seq_one_letter_code
_entity_poly.pdbx_strand_id
1 'polypeptide(L)'
;MEFWKVIPNYSKYEISKTGKLRNKETKFELSLKPNKGHGYVVVFVKNDNDERKGLLIHRAVMLTFVGESENPSDTVDHINRIKHDNSLENLRWVNKSIQSTNVNRSYKNSFVILKFDQDNNLLEQFGNLKLAAETVNGRKSDLGKAIKNKKLYKEFNWQYEQVVNLDNEIWKPITKNDKTNYISNMGRVKDLKNRLKIQSTSNAYKRISFNKKLHCVHKLVAELFIPNPNNYSIANHKDGDSKNNRASNLEWVTQS
;
A
#
# COMPACT_ATOMS: atom_id res chain seq x y z
N MET A 1 -1.21 10.02 -23.39
CA MET A 1 -0.54 11.34 -23.19
C MET A 1 -0.72 11.75 -21.74
N GLU A 2 0.34 12.15 -21.01
CA GLU A 2 0.24 12.51 -19.60
C GLU A 2 -0.46 13.87 -19.43
N PHE A 3 -1.42 13.95 -18.50
CA PHE A 3 -2.23 15.15 -18.30
C PHE A 3 -1.62 16.02 -17.19
N TRP A 4 -1.30 17.27 -17.50
CA TRP A 4 -0.64 18.23 -16.64
C TRP A 4 -1.54 19.39 -16.27
N LYS A 5 -1.50 19.82 -15.00
CA LYS A 5 -2.18 21.03 -14.51
C LYS A 5 -1.25 21.89 -13.69
N VAL A 6 -1.46 23.21 -13.73
CA VAL A 6 -0.76 24.19 -12.90
C VAL A 6 -1.13 23.97 -11.43
N ILE A 7 -0.14 24.02 -10.56
CA ILE A 7 -0.32 23.81 -9.12
C ILE A 7 -0.83 25.12 -8.48
N PRO A 8 -1.89 25.08 -7.65
CA PRO A 8 -2.34 26.26 -6.90
C PRO A 8 -1.21 26.87 -6.05
N ASN A 9 -1.05 28.18 -6.10
CA ASN A 9 0.01 28.99 -5.43
C ASN A 9 1.45 28.69 -5.90
N TYR A 10 1.62 27.96 -7.02
CA TYR A 10 2.90 27.65 -7.66
C TYR A 10 2.78 27.73 -9.18
N SER A 11 2.39 28.88 -9.70
CA SER A 11 2.02 29.11 -11.10
C SER A 11 3.12 28.77 -12.13
N LYS A 12 4.38 28.74 -11.67
CA LYS A 12 5.56 28.34 -12.48
C LYS A 12 5.70 26.84 -12.67
N TYR A 13 4.87 26.01 -12.00
CA TYR A 13 4.99 24.55 -12.01
C TYR A 13 3.68 23.87 -12.39
N GLU A 14 3.83 22.77 -13.10
CA GLU A 14 2.75 21.84 -13.45
C GLU A 14 2.99 20.47 -12.81
N ILE A 15 1.92 19.82 -12.40
CA ILE A 15 1.94 18.48 -11.86
C ILE A 15 1.04 17.55 -12.67
N SER A 16 1.43 16.28 -12.79
CA SER A 16 0.64 15.26 -13.47
C SER A 16 -0.17 14.41 -12.51
N LYS A 17 -1.17 13.68 -13.02
CA LYS A 17 -1.94 12.70 -12.23
C LYS A 17 -1.08 11.56 -11.67
N THR A 18 0.08 11.29 -12.25
CA THR A 18 1.04 10.29 -11.77
C THR A 18 2.03 10.85 -10.74
N GLY A 19 1.90 12.14 -10.39
CA GLY A 19 2.74 12.79 -9.39
C GLY A 19 4.08 13.28 -9.91
N LYS A 20 4.28 13.40 -11.22
CA LYS A 20 5.46 14.05 -11.79
C LYS A 20 5.31 15.56 -11.74
N LEU A 21 6.42 16.26 -11.53
CA LEU A 21 6.49 17.72 -11.43
C LEU A 21 7.38 18.28 -12.54
N ARG A 22 6.95 19.35 -13.20
CA ARG A 22 7.76 20.05 -14.19
C ARG A 22 7.64 21.56 -14.11
N ASN A 23 8.63 22.27 -14.60
CA ASN A 23 8.53 23.70 -14.84
C ASN A 23 7.55 23.93 -16.02
N LYS A 24 6.62 24.88 -15.86
CA LYS A 24 5.57 25.17 -16.85
C LYS A 24 6.11 25.72 -18.16
N GLU A 25 7.14 26.57 -18.10
CA GLU A 25 7.70 27.24 -19.28
C GLU A 25 8.71 26.34 -20.01
N THR A 26 9.71 25.86 -19.29
CA THR A 26 10.81 25.08 -19.88
C THR A 26 10.44 23.61 -20.14
N LYS A 27 9.31 23.13 -19.59
CA LYS A 27 8.87 21.73 -19.61
C LYS A 27 9.87 20.73 -18.97
N PHE A 28 10.88 21.23 -18.28
CA PHE A 28 11.86 20.41 -17.59
C PHE A 28 11.21 19.68 -16.40
N GLU A 29 11.26 18.35 -16.41
CA GLU A 29 10.79 17.52 -15.31
C GLU A 29 11.81 17.49 -14.16
N LEU A 30 11.34 17.78 -12.93
CA LEU A 30 12.19 17.76 -11.74
C LEU A 30 12.39 16.32 -11.26
N SER A 31 13.61 16.00 -10.86
CA SER A 31 13.92 14.71 -10.24
C SER A 31 13.28 14.61 -8.84
N LEU A 32 12.38 13.66 -8.67
CA LEU A 32 11.64 13.43 -7.43
C LEU A 32 12.22 12.22 -6.69
N LYS A 33 12.80 12.47 -5.51
CA LYS A 33 13.33 11.38 -4.67
C LYS A 33 12.62 11.35 -3.32
N PRO A 34 12.25 10.15 -2.82
CA PRO A 34 11.72 10.01 -1.47
C PRO A 34 12.72 10.49 -0.42
N ASN A 35 12.23 11.19 0.59
CA ASN A 35 13.05 11.56 1.74
C ASN A 35 13.45 10.31 2.53
N LYS A 36 14.73 10.16 2.85
CA LYS A 36 15.27 8.97 3.54
C LYS A 36 14.68 8.76 4.95
N GLY A 37 14.27 9.82 5.64
CA GLY A 37 13.75 9.73 7.01
C GLY A 37 12.27 9.34 7.07
N HIS A 38 11.41 10.00 6.31
CA HIS A 38 9.95 9.81 6.39
C HIS A 38 9.31 9.20 5.15
N GLY A 39 10.05 9.04 4.06
CA GLY A 39 9.60 8.34 2.83
C GLY A 39 8.69 9.14 1.90
N TYR A 40 8.27 10.35 2.26
CA TYR A 40 7.50 11.24 1.37
C TYR A 40 8.39 11.94 0.36
N VAL A 41 7.82 12.28 -0.80
CA VAL A 41 8.50 13.10 -1.79
C VAL A 41 8.23 14.58 -1.51
N VAL A 42 9.30 15.32 -1.25
CA VAL A 42 9.27 16.78 -1.00
C VAL A 42 10.25 17.46 -1.94
N VAL A 43 9.82 18.53 -2.58
CA VAL A 43 10.65 19.36 -3.45
C VAL A 43 10.64 20.80 -2.94
N PHE A 44 11.78 21.46 -2.88
CA PHE A 44 11.89 22.85 -2.49
C PHE A 44 11.83 23.74 -3.73
N VAL A 45 10.71 24.39 -3.93
CA VAL A 45 10.42 25.27 -5.07
C VAL A 45 9.90 26.63 -4.60
N LYS A 46 9.98 27.65 -5.44
CA LYS A 46 9.42 28.98 -5.15
C LYS A 46 7.92 28.98 -5.42
N ASN A 47 7.14 29.50 -4.47
CA ASN A 47 5.72 29.77 -4.64
C ASN A 47 5.50 31.10 -5.41
N ASP A 48 4.25 31.50 -5.59
CA ASP A 48 3.89 32.72 -6.31
C ASP A 48 4.30 34.00 -5.56
N ASN A 49 4.60 33.92 -4.27
CA ASN A 49 5.18 35.02 -3.47
C ASN A 49 6.72 35.02 -3.50
N ASP A 50 7.35 34.27 -4.40
CA ASP A 50 8.80 34.08 -4.55
C ASP A 50 9.51 33.48 -3.31
N GLU A 51 8.73 32.89 -2.39
CA GLU A 51 9.24 32.21 -1.20
C GLU A 51 9.58 30.75 -1.52
N ARG A 52 10.80 30.32 -1.16
CA ARG A 52 11.21 28.92 -1.34
C ARG A 52 10.65 28.04 -0.22
N LYS A 53 9.68 27.18 -0.54
CA LYS A 53 9.01 26.28 0.41
C LYS A 53 9.08 24.83 -0.03
N GLY A 54 9.00 23.93 0.94
CA GLY A 54 8.89 22.49 0.70
C GLY A 54 7.49 22.14 0.20
N LEU A 55 7.38 21.67 -1.05
CA LEU A 55 6.15 21.20 -1.67
C LEU A 55 6.06 19.67 -1.52
N LEU A 56 5.08 19.20 -0.77
CA LEU A 56 4.75 17.77 -0.67
C LEU A 56 4.00 17.34 -1.94
N ILE A 57 4.56 16.42 -2.72
CA ILE A 57 4.02 16.04 -4.04
C ILE A 57 2.61 15.45 -3.93
N HIS A 58 2.34 14.51 -2.99
CA HIS A 58 1.00 13.96 -2.78
C HIS A 58 -0.04 15.06 -2.49
N ARG A 59 0.32 16.08 -1.70
CA ARG A 59 -0.59 17.19 -1.40
C ARG A 59 -0.81 18.08 -2.62
N ALA A 60 0.24 18.33 -3.41
CA ALA A 60 0.14 19.09 -4.65
C ALA A 60 -0.79 18.38 -5.67
N VAL A 61 -0.68 17.06 -5.82
CA VAL A 61 -1.59 16.27 -6.67
C VAL A 61 -3.04 16.42 -6.21
N MET A 62 -3.32 16.21 -4.92
CA MET A 62 -4.68 16.29 -4.40
C MET A 62 -5.27 17.71 -4.55
N LEU A 63 -4.52 18.75 -4.18
CA LEU A 63 -4.97 20.13 -4.34
C LEU A 63 -5.24 20.52 -5.79
N THR A 64 -4.44 20.01 -6.72
CA THR A 64 -4.54 20.36 -8.15
C THR A 64 -5.67 19.64 -8.87
N PHE A 65 -5.94 18.39 -8.52
CA PHE A 65 -6.89 17.55 -9.25
C PHE A 65 -8.23 17.33 -8.54
N VAL A 66 -8.25 17.36 -7.22
CA VAL A 66 -9.44 17.15 -6.39
C VAL A 66 -9.91 18.46 -5.74
N GLY A 67 -8.99 19.36 -5.40
CA GLY A 67 -9.28 20.56 -4.61
C GLY A 67 -8.97 20.38 -3.13
N GLU A 68 -9.34 21.38 -2.32
CA GLU A 68 -9.21 21.31 -0.86
C GLU A 68 -10.22 20.32 -0.27
N SER A 69 -9.87 19.74 0.88
CA SER A 69 -10.83 18.94 1.64
C SER A 69 -11.89 19.84 2.28
N GLU A 70 -13.11 19.30 2.43
CA GLU A 70 -14.20 19.99 3.15
C GLU A 70 -13.82 20.31 4.61
N ASN A 71 -12.91 19.51 5.19
CA ASN A 71 -12.41 19.73 6.54
C ASN A 71 -10.92 20.15 6.50
N PRO A 72 -10.57 21.39 6.95
CA PRO A 72 -9.19 21.88 6.92
C PRO A 72 -8.19 21.04 7.73
N SER A 73 -8.68 20.20 8.66
CA SER A 73 -7.83 19.29 9.45
C SER A 73 -7.45 18.01 8.72
N ASP A 74 -8.02 17.74 7.53
CA ASP A 74 -7.75 16.53 6.77
C ASP A 74 -6.33 16.53 6.20
N THR A 75 -5.84 15.33 6.04
CA THR A 75 -4.51 15.06 5.50
C THR A 75 -4.61 14.10 4.34
N VAL A 76 -3.62 14.14 3.45
CA VAL A 76 -3.55 13.18 2.33
C VAL A 76 -3.00 11.85 2.82
N ASP A 77 -3.69 10.77 2.50
CA ASP A 77 -3.31 9.39 2.79
C ASP A 77 -2.99 8.63 1.48
N HIS A 78 -2.01 7.73 1.55
CA HIS A 78 -1.68 6.82 0.44
C HIS A 78 -2.41 5.50 0.65
N ILE A 79 -3.36 5.18 -0.22
CA ILE A 79 -4.23 4.00 -0.14
C ILE A 79 -3.40 2.72 -0.07
N ASN A 80 -2.38 2.60 -0.90
CA ASN A 80 -1.45 1.46 -0.93
C ASN A 80 -0.33 1.54 0.14
N ARG A 81 -0.26 2.64 0.93
CA ARG A 81 0.76 2.94 1.95
C ARG A 81 2.18 3.09 1.43
N ILE A 82 2.36 3.26 0.14
CA ILE A 82 3.64 3.56 -0.48
C ILE A 82 3.75 5.09 -0.59
N LYS A 83 4.44 5.70 0.37
CA LYS A 83 4.51 7.17 0.56
C LYS A 83 5.14 7.96 -0.61
N HIS A 84 5.75 7.29 -1.55
CA HIS A 84 6.32 7.89 -2.75
C HIS A 84 5.51 7.60 -4.02
N ASP A 85 4.47 6.79 -3.92
CA ASP A 85 3.51 6.58 -5.01
C ASP A 85 2.44 7.66 -4.95
N ASN A 86 2.71 8.77 -5.64
CA ASN A 86 1.87 9.96 -5.63
C ASN A 86 0.85 10.00 -6.77
N SER A 87 0.53 8.85 -7.38
CA SER A 87 -0.55 8.75 -8.36
C SER A 87 -1.90 9.13 -7.74
N LEU A 88 -2.71 9.92 -8.46
CA LEU A 88 -3.98 10.44 -7.96
C LEU A 88 -4.92 9.34 -7.44
N GLU A 89 -5.00 8.22 -8.15
CA GLU A 89 -5.79 7.02 -7.80
C GLU A 89 -5.35 6.35 -6.50
N ASN A 90 -4.11 6.61 -6.07
CA ASN A 90 -3.56 6.11 -4.81
C ASN A 90 -3.71 7.10 -3.65
N LEU A 91 -4.25 8.29 -3.88
CA LEU A 91 -4.34 9.35 -2.89
C LEU A 91 -5.80 9.63 -2.50
N ARG A 92 -6.01 9.98 -1.23
CA ARG A 92 -7.31 10.43 -0.72
C ARG A 92 -7.16 11.42 0.44
N TRP A 93 -8.16 12.29 0.61
CA TRP A 93 -8.28 13.08 1.83
C TRP A 93 -8.81 12.20 2.97
N VAL A 94 -8.20 12.31 4.16
CA VAL A 94 -8.63 11.58 5.36
C VAL A 94 -8.51 12.47 6.59
N ASN A 95 -9.44 12.32 7.52
CA ASN A 95 -9.33 12.98 8.81
C ASN A 95 -8.22 12.35 9.67
N LYS A 96 -7.72 13.09 10.66
CA LYS A 96 -6.63 12.65 11.55
C LYS A 96 -6.96 11.35 12.31
N SER A 97 -8.23 11.09 12.59
CA SER A 97 -8.67 9.85 13.25
C SER A 97 -8.43 8.64 12.36
N ILE A 98 -8.77 8.74 11.07
CA ILE A 98 -8.53 7.67 10.07
C ILE A 98 -7.03 7.50 9.83
N GLN A 99 -6.27 8.60 9.76
CA GLN A 99 -4.82 8.54 9.59
C GLN A 99 -4.10 7.90 10.79
N SER A 100 -4.56 8.17 12.02
CA SER A 100 -3.99 7.54 13.23
C SER A 100 -4.25 6.04 13.30
N THR A 101 -5.30 5.54 12.64
CA THR A 101 -5.57 4.10 12.49
C THR A 101 -4.75 3.46 11.37
N ASN A 102 -4.25 4.25 10.41
CA ASN A 102 -3.33 3.79 9.38
C ASN A 102 -1.87 3.63 9.86
N VAL A 103 -1.52 4.24 11.00
CA VAL A 103 -0.19 4.08 11.60
C VAL A 103 -0.09 2.68 12.24
N ASN A 104 0.76 1.86 11.71
CA ASN A 104 1.48 0.67 12.23
C ASN A 104 1.07 0.03 13.58
N ARG A 105 -0.20 -0.01 13.96
CA ARG A 105 -0.65 -0.90 15.01
C ARG A 105 -0.89 -2.29 14.41
N SER A 106 0.12 -3.14 14.56
CA SER A 106 0.13 -4.59 14.27
C SER A 106 -1.12 -5.10 13.54
N TYR A 107 -1.12 -5.06 12.20
CA TYR A 107 -2.14 -5.74 11.40
C TYR A 107 -1.95 -7.26 11.51
N LYS A 108 -2.15 -7.78 12.71
CA LYS A 108 -2.25 -9.23 12.91
C LYS A 108 -3.48 -9.70 12.16
N ASN A 109 -3.27 -10.39 11.05
CA ASN A 109 -4.32 -10.98 10.21
C ASN A 109 -5.25 -9.98 9.49
N SER A 110 -4.72 -8.91 8.89
CA SER A 110 -5.50 -8.00 8.06
C SER A 110 -5.66 -8.54 6.64
N PHE A 111 -6.84 -8.33 6.09
CA PHE A 111 -7.21 -8.66 4.72
C PHE A 111 -7.70 -7.40 4.02
N VAL A 112 -7.52 -7.32 2.72
CA VAL A 112 -8.11 -6.25 1.92
C VAL A 112 -9.61 -6.46 1.84
N ILE A 113 -10.36 -5.39 2.10
CA ILE A 113 -11.82 -5.34 2.03
C ILE A 113 -12.19 -4.46 0.85
N LEU A 114 -13.06 -4.93 0.00
CA LEU A 114 -13.58 -4.22 -1.16
C LEU A 114 -15.00 -3.78 -0.87
N LYS A 115 -15.33 -2.51 -1.22
CA LYS A 115 -16.66 -1.92 -1.14
C LYS A 115 -17.17 -1.69 -2.55
N PHE A 116 -18.40 -2.13 -2.82
CA PHE A 116 -19.06 -1.98 -4.10
C PHE A 116 -20.41 -1.29 -3.92
N ASP A 117 -20.89 -0.60 -4.95
CA ASP A 117 -22.28 -0.18 -5.02
C ASP A 117 -23.24 -1.36 -5.28
N GLN A 118 -24.53 -1.07 -5.47
CA GLN A 118 -25.55 -2.08 -5.74
C GLN A 118 -25.41 -2.69 -7.14
N ASP A 119 -24.77 -1.98 -8.07
CA ASP A 119 -24.49 -2.42 -9.44
C ASP A 119 -23.16 -3.18 -9.55
N ASN A 120 -22.51 -3.50 -8.41
CA ASN A 120 -21.20 -4.16 -8.30
C ASN A 120 -20.02 -3.38 -8.91
N ASN A 121 -20.11 -2.04 -9.02
CA ASN A 121 -18.95 -1.23 -9.32
C ASN A 121 -18.07 -1.08 -8.07
N LEU A 122 -16.76 -1.27 -8.20
CA LEU A 122 -15.82 -1.09 -7.10
C LEU A 122 -15.71 0.39 -6.76
N LEU A 123 -16.09 0.74 -5.52
CA LEU A 123 -16.00 2.10 -5.01
C LEU A 123 -14.71 2.36 -4.24
N GLU A 124 -14.30 1.43 -3.37
CA GLU A 124 -13.19 1.67 -2.45
C GLU A 124 -12.56 0.38 -1.92
N GLN A 125 -11.28 0.47 -1.51
CA GLN A 125 -10.53 -0.63 -0.89
C GLN A 125 -10.03 -0.24 0.50
N PHE A 126 -10.07 -1.18 1.44
CA PHE A 126 -9.67 -0.96 2.82
C PHE A 126 -8.68 -2.02 3.29
N GLY A 127 -7.67 -1.59 4.02
CA GLY A 127 -6.64 -2.48 4.57
C GLY A 127 -7.09 -3.32 5.78
N ASN A 128 -8.27 -3.07 6.33
CA ASN A 128 -8.84 -3.87 7.42
C ASN A 128 -10.34 -3.61 7.60
N LEU A 129 -11.00 -4.57 8.25
CA LEU A 129 -12.45 -4.56 8.45
C LEU A 129 -12.94 -3.42 9.38
N LYS A 130 -12.09 -2.94 10.30
CA LYS A 130 -12.46 -1.84 11.20
C LYS A 130 -12.57 -0.54 10.42
N LEU A 131 -11.55 -0.24 9.63
CA LEU A 131 -11.51 0.94 8.78
C LEU A 131 -12.68 0.96 7.79
N ALA A 132 -12.94 -0.18 7.12
CA ALA A 132 -14.08 -0.32 6.22
C ALA A 132 -15.43 -0.03 6.91
N ALA A 133 -15.63 -0.51 8.13
CA ALA A 133 -16.87 -0.27 8.87
C ALA A 133 -17.02 1.21 9.30
N GLU A 134 -15.92 1.86 9.67
CA GLU A 134 -15.91 3.26 10.12
C GLU A 134 -16.35 4.23 9.01
N THR A 135 -16.02 3.96 7.73
CA THR A 135 -16.43 4.83 6.60
C THR A 135 -17.93 4.91 6.38
N VAL A 136 -18.70 3.99 6.94
CA VAL A 136 -20.17 3.96 6.86
C VAL A 136 -20.83 4.08 8.24
N ASN A 137 -20.10 4.64 9.22
CA ASN A 137 -20.56 4.76 10.60
C ASN A 137 -21.07 3.44 11.18
N GLY A 138 -20.38 2.35 10.86
CA GLY A 138 -20.78 0.99 11.20
C GLY A 138 -19.84 0.31 12.18
N ARG A 139 -20.25 -0.88 12.69
CA ARG A 139 -19.43 -1.70 13.58
C ARG A 139 -18.72 -2.81 12.80
N LYS A 140 -17.45 -3.04 13.10
CA LYS A 140 -16.63 -4.11 12.52
C LYS A 140 -17.32 -5.49 12.59
N SER A 141 -17.97 -5.79 13.72
CA SER A 141 -18.68 -7.07 13.92
C SER A 141 -19.79 -7.29 12.92
N ASP A 142 -20.55 -6.23 12.64
CA ASP A 142 -21.74 -6.31 11.80
C ASP A 142 -21.36 -6.37 10.32
N LEU A 143 -20.38 -5.57 9.90
CA LEU A 143 -19.78 -5.68 8.58
C LEU A 143 -19.20 -7.09 8.34
N GLY A 144 -18.49 -7.65 9.32
CA GLY A 144 -17.95 -9.00 9.21
C GLY A 144 -19.01 -10.09 9.05
N LYS A 145 -20.15 -9.94 9.75
CA LYS A 145 -21.32 -10.82 9.60
C LYS A 145 -21.96 -10.65 8.21
N ALA A 146 -22.11 -9.40 7.75
CA ALA A 146 -22.69 -9.11 6.44
C ALA A 146 -21.87 -9.73 5.30
N ILE A 147 -20.54 -9.58 5.32
CA ILE A 147 -19.65 -10.20 4.35
C ILE A 147 -19.76 -11.73 4.39
N LYS A 148 -19.77 -12.33 5.59
CA LYS A 148 -19.90 -13.78 5.74
C LYS A 148 -21.21 -14.31 5.15
N ASN A 149 -22.30 -13.57 5.34
CA ASN A 149 -23.64 -13.97 4.93
C ASN A 149 -24.03 -13.44 3.54
N LYS A 150 -23.11 -12.79 2.82
CA LYS A 150 -23.32 -12.16 1.51
C LYS A 150 -24.53 -11.22 1.49
N LYS A 151 -24.69 -10.40 2.54
CA LYS A 151 -25.76 -9.42 2.68
C LYS A 151 -25.23 -8.00 2.53
N LEU A 152 -26.07 -7.09 2.04
CA LEU A 152 -25.77 -5.66 2.03
C LEU A 152 -25.51 -5.17 3.46
N TYR A 153 -24.58 -4.23 3.59
CA TYR A 153 -24.34 -3.51 4.83
C TYR A 153 -24.24 -2.02 4.53
N LYS A 154 -25.16 -1.25 5.12
CA LYS A 154 -25.28 0.19 4.84
C LYS A 154 -25.36 0.48 3.34
N GLU A 155 -26.25 -0.25 2.63
CA GLU A 155 -26.55 -0.12 1.19
C GLU A 155 -25.44 -0.55 0.22
N PHE A 156 -24.30 -1.01 0.73
CA PHE A 156 -23.16 -1.44 -0.07
C PHE A 156 -22.96 -2.96 -0.04
N ASN A 157 -22.40 -3.48 -1.14
CA ASN A 157 -21.84 -4.82 -1.20
C ASN A 157 -20.40 -4.80 -0.69
N TRP A 158 -20.03 -5.80 0.11
CA TRP A 158 -18.70 -5.90 0.70
C TRP A 158 -18.14 -7.30 0.56
N GLN A 159 -16.86 -7.37 0.21
CA GLN A 159 -16.19 -8.67 0.15
C GLN A 159 -14.72 -8.55 0.52
N TYR A 160 -14.11 -9.68 0.89
CA TYR A 160 -12.65 -9.77 0.97
C TYR A 160 -12.08 -9.88 -0.44
N GLU A 161 -10.97 -9.18 -0.69
CA GLU A 161 -10.23 -9.37 -1.94
C GLU A 161 -9.80 -10.83 -2.07
N GLN A 162 -10.17 -11.44 -3.16
CA GLN A 162 -9.75 -12.80 -3.50
C GLN A 162 -8.47 -12.75 -4.30
N VAL A 163 -7.62 -13.76 -4.09
CA VAL A 163 -6.38 -13.88 -4.85
C VAL A 163 -6.70 -14.27 -6.29
N VAL A 164 -6.33 -13.41 -7.23
CA VAL A 164 -6.17 -13.76 -8.64
C VAL A 164 -4.71 -14.17 -8.82
N ASN A 165 -4.47 -15.37 -9.37
CA ASN A 165 -3.11 -15.83 -9.63
C ASN A 165 -2.46 -14.98 -10.73
N LEU A 166 -1.19 -14.64 -10.52
CA LEU A 166 -0.36 -14.02 -11.55
C LEU A 166 0.23 -15.09 -12.46
N ASP A 167 0.66 -14.69 -13.66
CA ASP A 167 1.32 -15.60 -14.58
C ASP A 167 2.55 -16.23 -13.91
N ASN A 168 2.67 -17.56 -14.01
CA ASN A 168 3.73 -18.36 -13.38
C ASN A 168 3.78 -18.28 -11.85
N GLU A 169 2.70 -17.86 -11.19
CA GLU A 169 2.64 -17.85 -9.74
C GLU A 169 2.33 -19.23 -9.16
N ILE A 170 3.23 -19.70 -8.32
CA ILE A 170 3.14 -20.99 -7.64
C ILE A 170 2.93 -20.77 -6.15
N TRP A 171 1.96 -21.43 -5.55
CA TRP A 171 1.63 -21.35 -4.14
C TRP A 171 2.06 -22.61 -3.39
N LYS A 172 2.76 -22.43 -2.26
CA LYS A 172 3.11 -23.51 -1.35
C LYS A 172 2.53 -23.28 0.05
N PRO A 173 2.08 -24.35 0.74
CA PRO A 173 1.53 -24.22 2.08
C PRO A 173 2.62 -23.91 3.12
N ILE A 174 2.25 -23.12 4.13
CA ILE A 174 3.02 -22.93 5.35
C ILE A 174 2.12 -23.35 6.50
N THR A 175 2.41 -24.49 7.11
CA THR A 175 1.65 -25.02 8.24
C THR A 175 2.47 -24.92 9.52
N LYS A 176 1.89 -24.29 10.55
CA LYS A 176 2.44 -24.27 11.92
C LYS A 176 1.29 -24.29 12.91
N ASN A 177 1.32 -25.24 13.86
CA ASN A 177 0.30 -25.41 14.91
C ASN A 177 -1.13 -25.39 14.33
N ASP A 178 -1.44 -26.31 13.43
CA ASP A 178 -2.75 -26.54 12.77
C ASP A 178 -3.32 -25.35 11.98
N LYS A 179 -2.53 -24.32 11.78
CA LYS A 179 -2.89 -23.19 10.92
C LYS A 179 -2.06 -23.18 9.66
N THR A 180 -2.76 -23.22 8.53
CA THR A 180 -2.14 -23.18 7.22
C THR A 180 -2.42 -21.82 6.56
N ASN A 181 -1.39 -21.23 5.99
CA ASN A 181 -1.47 -20.17 4.98
C ASN A 181 -0.73 -20.65 3.75
N TYR A 182 -0.82 -19.91 2.67
CA TYR A 182 -0.06 -20.17 1.45
C TYR A 182 0.82 -18.96 1.15
N ILE A 183 2.04 -19.23 0.73
CA ILE A 183 2.96 -18.22 0.20
C ILE A 183 3.26 -18.53 -1.25
N SER A 184 3.38 -17.50 -2.07
CA SER A 184 3.75 -17.66 -3.48
C SER A 184 5.22 -17.40 -3.73
N ASN A 185 5.72 -17.94 -4.85
CA ASN A 185 7.03 -17.60 -5.39
C ASN A 185 7.18 -16.09 -5.75
N MET A 186 6.07 -15.35 -5.78
CA MET A 186 6.03 -13.89 -5.97
C MET A 186 6.04 -13.11 -4.64
N GLY A 187 6.14 -13.80 -3.50
CA GLY A 187 6.14 -13.18 -2.18
C GLY A 187 4.77 -12.71 -1.67
N ARG A 188 3.68 -13.15 -2.28
CA ARG A 188 2.31 -12.89 -1.79
C ARG A 188 1.90 -13.96 -0.77
N VAL A 189 0.98 -13.62 0.14
CA VAL A 189 0.48 -14.55 1.17
C VAL A 189 -1.04 -14.56 1.17
N LYS A 190 -1.64 -15.76 1.18
CA LYS A 190 -3.09 -15.95 1.28
C LYS A 190 -3.45 -16.94 2.39
N ASP A 191 -4.69 -16.86 2.85
CA ASP A 191 -5.25 -17.85 3.77
C ASP A 191 -5.95 -19.01 3.03
N LEU A 192 -6.45 -19.99 3.80
CA LEU A 192 -7.21 -21.12 3.29
C LEU A 192 -8.49 -20.73 2.52
N LYS A 193 -9.02 -19.53 2.74
CA LYS A 193 -10.21 -19.00 2.06
C LYS A 193 -9.86 -18.17 0.82
N ASN A 194 -8.65 -18.32 0.31
CA ASN A 194 -8.12 -17.59 -0.84
C ASN A 194 -8.11 -16.06 -0.69
N ARG A 195 -8.10 -15.53 0.54
CA ARG A 195 -8.07 -14.09 0.83
C ARG A 195 -6.64 -13.61 0.92
N LEU A 196 -6.31 -12.55 0.18
CA LEU A 196 -4.98 -11.95 0.21
C LEU A 196 -4.71 -11.31 1.59
N LYS A 197 -3.59 -11.67 2.19
CA LYS A 197 -3.15 -11.12 3.49
C LYS A 197 -2.26 -9.91 3.30
N ILE A 198 -2.51 -8.87 4.07
CA ILE A 198 -1.68 -7.68 4.10
C ILE A 198 -0.39 -7.99 4.85
N GLN A 199 0.72 -7.61 4.22
CA GLN A 199 2.05 -7.70 4.80
C GLN A 199 2.42 -6.35 5.44
N SER A 200 2.87 -6.38 6.68
CA SER A 200 3.43 -5.20 7.33
C SER A 200 4.89 -4.98 6.91
N THR A 201 5.35 -3.74 6.89
CA THR A 201 6.78 -3.43 6.72
C THR A 201 7.36 -3.04 8.07
N SER A 202 8.41 -3.71 8.48
CA SER A 202 9.16 -3.39 9.71
C SER A 202 10.65 -3.61 9.45
N ASN A 203 11.48 -2.63 9.82
CA ASN A 203 12.93 -2.64 9.56
C ASN A 203 13.25 -2.95 8.08
N ALA A 204 12.60 -2.21 7.16
CA ALA A 204 12.70 -2.33 5.71
C ALA A 204 12.11 -3.62 5.09
N TYR A 205 11.88 -4.69 5.83
CA TYR A 205 11.40 -5.98 5.31
C TYR A 205 9.89 -6.13 5.41
N LYS A 206 9.30 -6.79 4.41
CA LYS A 206 7.90 -7.24 4.48
C LYS A 206 7.76 -8.42 5.43
N ARG A 207 6.78 -8.35 6.33
CA ARG A 207 6.50 -9.35 7.35
C ARG A 207 5.03 -9.76 7.38
N ILE A 208 4.79 -10.99 7.80
CA ILE A 208 3.46 -11.55 8.00
C ILE A 208 3.32 -12.11 9.41
N SER A 209 2.21 -11.81 10.07
CA SER A 209 1.89 -12.41 11.35
C SER A 209 1.23 -13.78 11.14
N PHE A 210 1.82 -14.80 11.74
CA PHE A 210 1.40 -16.17 11.61
C PHE A 210 1.71 -16.91 12.94
N ASN A 211 0.72 -17.58 13.51
CA ASN A 211 0.83 -18.24 14.83
C ASN A 211 1.40 -17.35 15.94
N LYS A 212 0.85 -16.14 16.08
CA LYS A 212 1.30 -15.15 17.08
C LYS A 212 2.78 -14.71 16.94
N LYS A 213 3.49 -15.18 15.91
CA LYS A 213 4.86 -14.76 15.59
C LYS A 213 4.87 -13.95 14.28
N LEU A 214 5.87 -13.08 14.16
CA LEU A 214 6.10 -12.27 12.98
C LEU A 214 7.22 -12.91 12.16
N HIS A 215 6.94 -13.20 10.90
CA HIS A 215 7.87 -13.86 9.98
C HIS A 215 8.24 -12.93 8.84
N CYS A 216 9.52 -12.92 8.43
CA CYS A 216 9.97 -12.22 7.23
C CYS A 216 9.53 -12.99 5.98
N VAL A 217 8.86 -12.30 5.06
CA VAL A 217 8.31 -12.92 3.85
C VAL A 217 9.41 -13.49 2.96
N HIS A 218 10.53 -12.75 2.75
CA HIS A 218 11.66 -13.24 1.95
C HIS A 218 12.24 -14.56 2.47
N LYS A 219 12.36 -14.73 3.81
CA LYS A 219 12.84 -15.98 4.40
C LYS A 219 11.91 -17.14 4.10
N LEU A 220 10.59 -16.94 4.26
CA LEU A 220 9.60 -17.96 3.93
C LEU A 220 9.61 -18.34 2.45
N VAL A 221 9.79 -17.35 1.56
CA VAL A 221 9.92 -17.63 0.12
C VAL A 221 11.20 -18.40 -0.17
N ALA A 222 12.32 -17.98 0.38
CA ALA A 222 13.59 -18.66 0.18
C ALA A 222 13.54 -20.11 0.68
N GLU A 223 13.03 -20.35 1.89
CA GLU A 223 12.86 -21.68 2.49
C GLU A 223 12.03 -22.63 1.63
N LEU A 224 11.01 -22.13 0.94
CA LEU A 224 10.09 -22.97 0.19
C LEU A 224 10.42 -23.11 -1.30
N PHE A 225 11.07 -22.13 -1.89
CA PHE A 225 11.23 -22.06 -3.34
C PHE A 225 12.69 -22.11 -3.84
N ILE A 226 13.67 -21.91 -2.95
CA ILE A 226 15.08 -21.84 -3.34
C ILE A 226 15.86 -22.99 -2.68
N PRO A 227 16.50 -23.86 -3.46
CA PRO A 227 17.39 -24.89 -2.90
C PRO A 227 18.50 -24.27 -2.04
N ASN A 228 18.79 -24.90 -0.91
CA ASN A 228 19.84 -24.47 0.02
C ASN A 228 20.76 -25.67 0.41
N PRO A 229 21.52 -26.24 -0.53
CA PRO A 229 22.33 -27.43 -0.26
C PRO A 229 23.45 -27.18 0.75
N ASN A 230 23.91 -25.94 0.87
CA ASN A 230 24.99 -25.53 1.78
C ASN A 230 24.48 -25.06 3.16
N ASN A 231 23.18 -25.14 3.43
CA ASN A 231 22.55 -24.69 4.69
C ASN A 231 22.91 -23.25 5.10
N TYR A 232 22.99 -22.33 4.14
CA TYR A 232 23.22 -20.92 4.43
C TYR A 232 22.06 -20.32 5.25
N SER A 233 22.35 -19.44 6.17
CA SER A 233 21.37 -18.89 7.13
C SER A 233 20.70 -17.59 6.68
N ILE A 234 21.27 -16.93 5.66
CA ILE A 234 20.83 -15.60 5.21
C ILE A 234 20.21 -15.68 3.83
N ALA A 235 18.95 -15.22 3.72
CA ALA A 235 18.31 -14.97 2.44
C ALA A 235 18.55 -13.51 2.03
N ASN A 236 19.27 -13.30 0.92
CA ASN A 236 19.65 -12.00 0.37
C ASN A 236 18.75 -11.61 -0.81
N HIS A 237 18.54 -10.30 -1.01
CA HIS A 237 17.86 -9.75 -2.19
C HIS A 237 18.91 -9.33 -3.22
N LYS A 238 18.92 -9.97 -4.38
CA LYS A 238 19.94 -9.75 -5.44
C LYS A 238 19.95 -8.32 -5.97
N ASP A 239 18.76 -7.68 -6.03
CA ASP A 239 18.60 -6.29 -6.49
C ASP A 239 18.77 -5.24 -5.37
N GLY A 240 19.00 -5.67 -4.12
CA GLY A 240 19.08 -4.79 -2.95
C GLY A 240 17.73 -4.23 -2.47
N ASP A 241 16.61 -4.49 -3.16
CA ASP A 241 15.28 -4.08 -2.68
C ASP A 241 14.70 -5.11 -1.71
N SER A 242 14.76 -4.80 -0.42
CA SER A 242 14.21 -5.63 0.66
C SER A 242 12.69 -5.88 0.59
N LYS A 243 11.98 -5.24 -0.33
CA LYS A 243 10.53 -5.42 -0.57
C LYS A 243 10.24 -6.36 -1.74
N ASN A 244 11.20 -6.59 -2.63
CA ASN A 244 11.08 -7.49 -3.76
C ASN A 244 11.33 -8.95 -3.35
N ASN A 245 10.30 -9.59 -2.80
CA ASN A 245 10.39 -10.94 -2.25
C ASN A 245 10.08 -12.05 -3.29
N ARG A 246 10.26 -11.79 -4.57
CA ARG A 246 10.15 -12.82 -5.61
C ARG A 246 11.25 -13.86 -5.45
N ALA A 247 10.95 -15.14 -5.58
CA ALA A 247 11.95 -16.22 -5.49
C ALA A 247 13.12 -16.03 -6.47
N SER A 248 12.84 -15.52 -7.68
CA SER A 248 13.87 -15.20 -8.69
C SER A 248 14.87 -14.13 -8.25
N ASN A 249 14.45 -13.26 -7.31
CA ASN A 249 15.27 -12.17 -6.75
C ASN A 249 15.99 -12.54 -5.45
N LEU A 250 15.75 -13.72 -4.92
CA LEU A 250 16.33 -14.15 -3.65
C LEU A 250 17.44 -15.18 -3.88
N GLU A 251 18.39 -15.19 -2.96
CA GLU A 251 19.47 -16.20 -2.91
C GLU A 251 19.85 -16.48 -1.46
N TRP A 252 20.45 -17.64 -1.23
CA TRP A 252 21.05 -17.98 0.04
C TRP A 252 22.53 -17.57 0.07
N VAL A 253 22.96 -16.89 1.13
CA VAL A 253 24.35 -16.41 1.29
C VAL A 253 24.89 -16.73 2.67
N THR A 254 26.23 -16.73 2.78
CA THR A 254 26.95 -16.81 4.07
C THR A 254 26.84 -15.47 4.81
N GLN A 255 27.07 -15.51 6.10
CA GLN A 255 27.32 -14.30 6.88
C GLN A 255 28.76 -13.86 6.58
N SER A 256 28.91 -12.71 5.92
CA SER A 256 30.21 -12.06 5.72
C SER A 256 30.63 -11.32 6.98
#